data_6272f5647799e719c992a17fc374876d
#
_entry.id   6272f5647799e719c992a17fc374876d
#
_cell.length_a   1.000
_cell.length_b   1.000
_cell.length_c   1.000
_cell.angle_alpha   90.00
_cell.angle_beta   90.00
_cell.angle_gamma   90.00
#
_symmetry.space_group_name_H-M   'P 1'
#
loop_
_entity.id
_entity.type
_entity.pdbx_description
1 polymer ?
#
loop_
_entity_poly.entity_id
_entity_poly.type
_entity_poly.pdbx_seq_one_letter_code
_entity_poly.pdbx_strand_id
1 'polypeptide(L)'
;KRTITFSPVLRERLGHHIHGEVWANNIKKVLKDNQLLHRPIHIISANMHSVMNSIFAPKLLQKQLNATDEFDIFEALSTSGNDKLRTKVEKEALKKGMIYIEDESGTNINVQIFDTSKIDFSKTSYTCTAKNDEEKPVLFVMDYAFGEQAYETIDEFLKPYSSKDKTKKEYLNVASVSIMGKAGILEGGKGD
;
A
#
# COMPACT_ATOMS: atom_id res chain seq x y z
N LYS A 1 22.40 42.08 -2.23
CA LYS A 1 21.50 40.94 -2.34
C LYS A 1 22.31 39.76 -2.84
N ARG A 2 22.39 38.67 -2.09
CA ARG A 2 23.10 37.45 -2.52
C ARG A 2 22.09 36.50 -3.12
N THR A 3 22.39 35.89 -4.25
CA THR A 3 21.56 34.90 -4.91
C THR A 3 22.33 33.57 -4.94
N ILE A 4 21.70 32.53 -4.50
CA ILE A 4 22.24 31.18 -4.58
C ILE A 4 21.45 30.46 -5.69
N THR A 5 22.18 29.95 -6.68
CA THR A 5 21.60 29.20 -7.79
C THR A 5 22.12 27.77 -7.75
N PHE A 6 21.23 26.80 -7.76
CA PHE A 6 21.59 25.40 -7.84
C PHE A 6 21.58 24.94 -9.30
N SER A 7 22.53 24.05 -9.66
CA SER A 7 22.48 23.39 -10.96
C SER A 7 21.23 22.50 -11.07
N PRO A 8 20.70 22.25 -12.28
CA PRO A 8 19.57 21.35 -12.46
C PRO A 8 19.79 19.97 -11.81
N VAL A 9 21.00 19.42 -11.99
CA VAL A 9 21.38 18.12 -11.40
C VAL A 9 21.39 18.15 -9.87
N LEU A 10 21.87 19.25 -9.26
CA LEU A 10 21.89 19.38 -7.81
C LEU A 10 20.47 19.61 -7.27
N ARG A 11 19.65 20.35 -8.02
CA ARG A 11 18.24 20.59 -7.68
C ARG A 11 17.43 19.29 -7.69
N GLU A 12 17.67 18.43 -8.68
CA GLU A 12 17.08 17.11 -8.79
C GLU A 12 17.52 16.16 -7.65
N ARG A 13 18.80 16.26 -7.24
CA ARG A 13 19.36 15.46 -6.15
C ARG A 13 19.03 15.97 -4.74
N LEU A 14 18.75 17.24 -4.58
CA LEU A 14 18.35 17.83 -3.29
C LEU A 14 16.84 17.86 -3.08
N GLY A 15 16.06 17.46 -4.08
CA GLY A 15 14.62 17.35 -4.00
C GLY A 15 14.16 16.05 -3.36
N HIS A 16 12.86 15.84 -3.36
CA HIS A 16 12.20 14.65 -2.81
C HIS A 16 12.60 13.34 -3.46
N HIS A 17 13.18 13.36 -4.67
CA HIS A 17 13.63 12.18 -5.41
C HIS A 17 14.59 11.28 -4.61
N ILE A 18 15.46 11.86 -3.76
CA ILE A 18 16.37 11.04 -2.95
C ILE A 18 15.59 10.19 -1.95
N HIS A 19 14.60 10.77 -1.29
CA HIS A 19 13.75 10.05 -0.36
C HIS A 19 12.87 9.03 -1.08
N GLY A 20 12.28 9.41 -2.21
CA GLY A 20 11.50 8.53 -3.07
C GLY A 20 12.31 7.34 -3.60
N GLU A 21 13.55 7.56 -4.03
CA GLU A 21 14.44 6.49 -4.49
C GLU A 21 14.76 5.49 -3.36
N VAL A 22 15.11 5.99 -2.17
CA VAL A 22 15.39 5.13 -1.00
C VAL A 22 14.15 4.34 -0.61
N TRP A 23 12.99 5.01 -0.52
CA TRP A 23 11.70 4.40 -0.24
C TRP A 23 11.38 3.27 -1.23
N ALA A 24 11.42 3.58 -2.51
CA ALA A 24 11.11 2.63 -3.57
C ALA A 24 12.06 1.42 -3.56
N ASN A 25 13.35 1.64 -3.36
CA ASN A 25 14.34 0.57 -3.33
C ASN A 25 14.20 -0.33 -2.09
N ASN A 26 13.86 0.23 -0.93
CA ASN A 26 13.57 -0.55 0.28
C ASN A 26 12.38 -1.48 0.05
N ILE A 27 11.31 -0.97 -0.54
CA ILE A 27 10.11 -1.75 -0.83
C ILE A 27 10.39 -2.85 -1.88
N LYS A 28 11.05 -2.50 -2.99
CA LYS A 28 11.42 -3.47 -4.03
C LYS A 28 12.30 -4.58 -3.49
N LYS A 29 13.19 -4.24 -2.54
CA LYS A 29 13.99 -5.25 -1.84
C LYS A 29 13.10 -6.20 -1.04
N VAL A 30 12.13 -5.70 -0.27
CA VAL A 30 11.18 -6.54 0.48
C VAL A 30 10.36 -7.42 -0.47
N LEU A 31 9.87 -6.87 -1.59
CA LEU A 31 9.17 -7.66 -2.62
C LEU A 31 10.05 -8.78 -3.17
N LYS A 32 11.31 -8.50 -3.45
CA LYS A 32 12.26 -9.48 -3.97
C LYS A 32 12.58 -10.57 -2.94
N ASP A 33 12.90 -10.17 -1.70
CA ASP A 33 13.24 -11.09 -0.62
C ASP A 33 12.08 -12.06 -0.29
N ASN A 34 10.84 -11.64 -0.56
CA ASN A 34 9.64 -12.47 -0.41
C ASN A 34 9.16 -13.13 -1.72
N GLN A 35 9.93 -13.06 -2.81
CA GLN A 35 9.60 -13.65 -4.13
C GLN A 35 8.30 -13.08 -4.75
N LEU A 36 7.98 -11.83 -4.46
CA LEU A 36 6.77 -11.14 -4.91
C LEU A 36 7.02 -10.19 -6.09
N LEU A 37 8.28 -9.92 -6.43
CA LEU A 37 8.67 -8.83 -7.34
C LEU A 37 8.06 -8.99 -8.75
N HIS A 38 7.91 -10.23 -9.24
CA HIS A 38 7.45 -10.53 -10.60
C HIS A 38 5.97 -10.89 -10.68
N ARG A 39 5.31 -11.00 -9.54
CA ARG A 39 3.87 -11.29 -9.49
C ARG A 39 3.06 -10.05 -9.91
N PRO A 40 1.81 -10.21 -10.40
CA PRO A 40 0.96 -9.06 -10.70
C PRO A 40 0.77 -8.18 -9.48
N ILE A 41 1.14 -6.90 -9.55
CA ILE A 41 1.04 -5.94 -8.46
C ILE A 41 -0.11 -4.97 -8.71
N HIS A 42 -1.04 -4.88 -7.79
CA HIS A 42 -2.07 -3.84 -7.75
C HIS A 42 -1.66 -2.78 -6.73
N ILE A 43 -1.33 -1.59 -7.22
CA ILE A 43 -0.97 -0.44 -6.40
C ILE A 43 -2.25 0.25 -5.95
N ILE A 44 -2.39 0.48 -4.64
CA ILE A 44 -3.54 1.14 -4.04
C ILE A 44 -3.03 2.25 -3.14
N SER A 45 -3.30 3.51 -3.48
CA SER A 45 -3.09 4.64 -2.57
C SER A 45 -4.38 4.87 -1.79
N ALA A 46 -4.35 4.61 -0.48
CA ALA A 46 -5.54 4.65 0.38
C ALA A 46 -5.14 4.80 1.84
N ASN A 47 -6.13 5.06 2.70
CA ASN A 47 -5.94 4.90 4.12
C ASN A 47 -5.47 3.46 4.45
N MET A 48 -4.40 3.34 5.22
CA MET A 48 -3.74 2.06 5.53
C MET A 48 -4.67 1.01 6.13
N HIS A 49 -5.71 1.43 6.85
CA HIS A 49 -6.66 0.49 7.46
C HIS A 49 -7.73 -0.01 6.49
N SER A 50 -8.01 0.72 5.40
CA SER A 50 -9.16 0.42 4.53
C SER A 50 -9.07 -0.96 3.89
N VAL A 51 -7.97 -1.26 3.20
CA VAL A 51 -7.78 -2.54 2.51
C VAL A 51 -7.65 -3.69 3.52
N MET A 52 -6.84 -3.51 4.56
CA MET A 52 -6.69 -4.51 5.62
C MET A 52 -8.02 -4.87 6.27
N ASN A 53 -8.80 -3.86 6.66
CA ASN A 53 -10.09 -4.08 7.32
C ASN A 53 -11.08 -4.76 6.38
N SER A 54 -11.16 -4.36 5.11
CA SER A 54 -12.10 -4.97 4.16
C SER A 54 -11.79 -6.45 3.92
N ILE A 55 -10.53 -6.85 3.93
CA ILE A 55 -10.13 -8.25 3.71
C ILE A 55 -10.37 -9.11 4.96
N PHE A 56 -9.95 -8.64 6.13
CA PHE A 56 -9.81 -9.50 7.31
C PHE A 56 -10.89 -9.30 8.38
N ALA A 57 -11.48 -8.09 8.48
CA ALA A 57 -12.40 -7.79 9.58
C ALA A 57 -13.76 -8.50 9.49
N PRO A 58 -14.43 -8.60 8.32
CA PRO A 58 -15.80 -9.11 8.27
C PRO A 58 -15.95 -10.49 8.93
N LYS A 59 -15.27 -11.48 8.44
CA LYS A 59 -15.37 -12.86 8.98
C LYS A 59 -14.75 -13.01 10.36
N LEU A 60 -13.74 -12.21 10.70
CA LEU A 60 -13.05 -12.25 11.98
C LEU A 60 -13.89 -11.71 13.13
N LEU A 61 -14.67 -10.64 12.87
CA LEU A 61 -15.38 -9.89 13.91
C LEU A 61 -16.89 -10.11 13.91
N GLN A 62 -17.48 -10.65 12.84
CA GLN A 62 -18.94 -10.81 12.69
C GLN A 62 -19.59 -11.43 13.92
N LYS A 63 -19.08 -12.57 14.39
CA LYS A 63 -19.65 -13.25 15.56
C LYS A 63 -19.43 -12.51 16.87
N GLN A 64 -18.26 -11.87 17.00
CA GLN A 64 -17.88 -11.15 18.22
C GLN A 64 -18.73 -9.90 18.42
N LEU A 65 -19.11 -9.24 17.33
CA LEU A 65 -19.90 -8.00 17.34
C LEU A 65 -21.41 -8.28 17.18
N ASN A 66 -21.81 -9.52 16.93
CA ASN A 66 -23.18 -9.86 16.49
C ASN A 66 -23.62 -9.00 15.29
N ALA A 67 -22.67 -8.70 14.39
CA ALA A 67 -22.90 -7.82 13.26
C ALA A 67 -23.86 -8.46 12.25
N THR A 68 -24.82 -7.69 11.78
CA THR A 68 -25.79 -8.12 10.77
C THR A 68 -25.24 -8.00 9.37
N ASP A 69 -24.37 -7.03 9.16
CA ASP A 69 -23.67 -6.78 7.90
C ASP A 69 -22.22 -6.28 8.13
N GLU A 70 -21.51 -6.01 7.04
CA GLU A 70 -20.13 -5.52 7.11
C GLU A 70 -20.05 -4.06 7.57
N PHE A 71 -21.11 -3.27 7.38
CA PHE A 71 -21.13 -1.87 7.78
C PHE A 71 -21.03 -1.74 9.30
N ASP A 72 -21.76 -2.57 10.06
CA ASP A 72 -21.67 -2.63 11.54
C ASP A 72 -20.22 -2.84 12.00
N ILE A 73 -19.47 -3.69 11.27
CA ILE A 73 -18.08 -4.01 11.60
C ILE A 73 -17.17 -2.80 11.32
N PHE A 74 -17.35 -2.15 10.18
CA PHE A 74 -16.54 -0.98 9.83
C PHE A 74 -16.86 0.22 10.71
N GLU A 75 -18.10 0.40 11.12
CA GLU A 75 -18.50 1.41 12.09
C GLU A 75 -17.82 1.15 13.45
N ALA A 76 -17.87 -0.09 13.93
CA ALA A 76 -17.19 -0.47 15.18
C ALA A 76 -15.68 -0.22 15.10
N LEU A 77 -15.02 -0.52 13.96
CA LEU A 77 -13.59 -0.28 13.78
C LEU A 77 -13.23 1.21 13.69
N SER A 78 -14.15 2.06 13.22
CA SER A 78 -13.95 3.52 13.14
C SER A 78 -14.23 4.23 14.46
N THR A 79 -14.95 3.59 15.38
CA THR A 79 -15.31 4.17 16.69
C THR A 79 -14.07 4.27 17.59
N SER A 80 -13.91 5.43 18.25
CA SER A 80 -12.83 5.64 19.22
C SER A 80 -12.96 4.66 20.40
N GLY A 81 -11.81 4.21 20.94
CA GLY A 81 -11.77 3.25 22.04
C GLY A 81 -11.79 1.77 21.62
N ASN A 82 -12.03 1.45 20.35
CA ASN A 82 -12.02 0.08 19.83
C ASN A 82 -10.64 -0.40 19.34
N ASP A 83 -9.54 0.08 19.96
CA ASP A 83 -8.16 -0.28 19.60
C ASP A 83 -7.89 -1.78 19.65
N LYS A 84 -8.53 -2.48 20.59
CA LYS A 84 -8.39 -3.94 20.70
C LYS A 84 -8.93 -4.68 19.47
N LEU A 85 -10.01 -4.19 18.85
CA LEU A 85 -10.55 -4.74 17.62
C LEU A 85 -9.59 -4.48 16.45
N ARG A 86 -9.10 -3.26 16.32
CA ARG A 86 -8.11 -2.87 15.30
C ARG A 86 -6.84 -3.72 15.40
N THR A 87 -6.28 -3.82 16.60
CA THR A 87 -5.09 -4.67 16.85
C THR A 87 -5.35 -6.15 16.53
N LYS A 88 -6.57 -6.65 16.77
CA LYS A 88 -6.93 -8.03 16.43
C LYS A 88 -6.92 -8.26 14.92
N VAL A 89 -7.49 -7.33 14.15
CA VAL A 89 -7.51 -7.40 12.67
C VAL A 89 -6.08 -7.32 12.11
N GLU A 90 -5.28 -6.39 12.61
CA GLU A 90 -3.88 -6.24 12.20
C GLU A 90 -3.05 -7.50 12.47
N LYS A 91 -3.16 -8.08 13.66
CA LYS A 91 -2.49 -9.35 14.00
C LYS A 91 -2.91 -10.50 13.09
N GLU A 92 -4.17 -10.56 12.71
CA GLU A 92 -4.65 -11.57 11.77
C GLU A 92 -4.09 -11.34 10.38
N ALA A 93 -4.06 -10.08 9.90
CA ALA A 93 -3.48 -9.72 8.62
C ALA A 93 -1.98 -10.08 8.52
N LEU A 94 -1.20 -9.74 9.55
CA LEU A 94 0.22 -10.09 9.63
C LEU A 94 0.46 -11.61 9.57
N LYS A 95 -0.39 -12.40 10.23
CA LYS A 95 -0.31 -13.87 10.18
C LYS A 95 -0.70 -14.45 8.82
N LYS A 96 -1.47 -13.72 8.04
CA LYS A 96 -2.08 -14.17 6.77
C LYS A 96 -1.47 -13.49 5.53
N GLY A 97 -0.21 -13.11 5.61
CA GLY A 97 0.55 -12.66 4.45
C GLY A 97 0.61 -11.15 4.26
N MET A 98 0.16 -10.34 5.22
CA MET A 98 0.46 -8.92 5.22
C MET A 98 1.89 -8.67 5.72
N ILE A 99 2.62 -7.83 5.01
CA ILE A 99 3.91 -7.28 5.42
C ILE A 99 3.70 -5.78 5.62
N TYR A 100 3.99 -5.27 6.81
CA TYR A 100 3.98 -3.84 7.08
C TYR A 100 5.38 -3.28 6.97
N ILE A 101 5.53 -2.18 6.26
CA ILE A 101 6.79 -1.45 6.08
C ILE A 101 6.57 -0.04 6.61
N GLU A 102 7.18 0.26 7.74
CA GLU A 102 7.29 1.62 8.24
C GLU A 102 8.34 2.37 7.42
N ASP A 103 8.04 3.63 7.08
CA ASP A 103 8.96 4.43 6.30
C ASP A 103 10.14 4.92 7.12
N GLU A 104 11.34 4.58 6.68
CA GLU A 104 12.60 5.08 7.22
C GLU A 104 13.35 5.99 6.24
N SER A 105 12.76 6.26 5.07
CA SER A 105 13.40 7.06 4.00
C SER A 105 13.24 8.56 4.18
N GLY A 106 12.24 8.97 4.95
CA GLY A 106 11.83 10.36 5.13
C GLY A 106 10.69 10.82 4.22
N THR A 107 10.08 9.90 3.45
CA THR A 107 8.86 10.21 2.69
C THR A 107 7.63 10.30 3.59
N ASN A 108 7.66 9.69 4.78
CA ASN A 108 6.52 9.51 5.69
C ASN A 108 5.35 8.75 5.04
N ILE A 109 5.63 7.86 4.10
CA ILE A 109 4.63 7.01 3.44
C ILE A 109 4.87 5.56 3.84
N ASN A 110 4.06 5.08 4.76
CA ASN A 110 4.06 3.68 5.16
C ASN A 110 3.41 2.80 4.08
N VAL A 111 3.75 1.52 4.08
CA VAL A 111 3.28 0.57 3.07
C VAL A 111 2.81 -0.73 3.72
N GLN A 112 1.74 -1.29 3.18
CA GLN A 112 1.31 -2.65 3.43
C GLN A 112 1.38 -3.46 2.14
N ILE A 113 2.01 -4.62 2.20
CA ILE A 113 2.05 -5.57 1.09
C ILE A 113 1.25 -6.79 1.50
N PHE A 114 0.27 -7.18 0.68
CA PHE A 114 -0.51 -8.39 0.91
C PHE A 114 -0.12 -9.45 -0.11
N ASP A 115 0.49 -10.53 0.37
CA ASP A 115 0.70 -11.73 -0.42
C ASP A 115 -0.60 -12.52 -0.47
N THR A 116 -1.35 -12.36 -1.56
CA THR A 116 -2.67 -13.00 -1.67
C THR A 116 -2.60 -14.52 -1.79
N SER A 117 -1.42 -15.10 -2.03
CA SER A 117 -1.26 -16.56 -1.99
C SER A 117 -1.41 -17.16 -0.58
N LYS A 118 -1.16 -16.33 0.44
CA LYS A 118 -1.27 -16.71 1.85
C LYS A 118 -2.65 -16.39 2.46
N ILE A 119 -3.52 -15.71 1.71
CA ILE A 119 -4.86 -15.35 2.16
C ILE A 119 -5.81 -16.52 1.90
N ASP A 120 -6.45 -16.99 2.95
CA ASP A 120 -7.56 -17.95 2.84
C ASP A 120 -8.86 -17.21 2.49
N PHE A 121 -9.13 -17.12 1.19
CA PHE A 121 -10.30 -16.40 0.67
C PHE A 121 -11.64 -16.97 1.15
N SER A 122 -11.70 -18.22 1.58
CA SER A 122 -12.93 -18.77 2.18
C SER A 122 -13.32 -18.06 3.48
N LYS A 123 -12.37 -17.38 4.12
CA LYS A 123 -12.53 -16.59 5.34
C LYS A 123 -12.60 -15.08 5.09
N THR A 124 -12.84 -14.69 3.87
CA THR A 124 -13.02 -13.30 3.46
C THR A 124 -14.34 -13.13 2.71
N SER A 125 -14.70 -11.90 2.37
CA SER A 125 -15.83 -11.60 1.49
C SER A 125 -15.44 -11.54 0.02
N TYR A 126 -14.20 -11.87 -0.30
CA TYR A 126 -13.63 -11.80 -1.65
C TYR A 126 -13.34 -13.19 -2.21
N THR A 127 -13.26 -13.27 -3.52
CA THR A 127 -12.83 -14.46 -4.25
C THR A 127 -11.58 -14.16 -5.06
N CYS A 128 -10.71 -15.15 -5.18
CA CYS A 128 -9.55 -15.07 -6.05
C CYS A 128 -9.69 -16.12 -7.15
N THR A 129 -9.65 -15.69 -8.41
CA THR A 129 -9.81 -16.57 -9.57
C THR A 129 -8.48 -17.07 -10.16
N ALA A 130 -7.35 -16.63 -9.61
CA ALA A 130 -6.02 -17.08 -10.04
C ALA A 130 -5.86 -18.60 -9.82
N LYS A 131 -5.29 -19.28 -10.81
CA LYS A 131 -5.19 -20.75 -10.85
C LYS A 131 -4.02 -21.29 -10.03
N ASN A 132 -2.97 -20.51 -9.92
CA ASN A 132 -1.74 -20.88 -9.19
C ASN A 132 -1.22 -19.69 -8.36
N ASP A 133 -0.27 -19.93 -7.47
CA ASP A 133 0.24 -18.92 -6.56
C ASP A 133 1.04 -17.81 -7.26
N GLU A 134 1.65 -18.11 -8.42
CA GLU A 134 2.40 -17.11 -9.19
C GLU A 134 1.47 -16.11 -9.90
N GLU A 135 0.26 -16.53 -10.26
CA GLU A 135 -0.79 -15.67 -10.83
C GLU A 135 -1.55 -14.86 -9.77
N LYS A 136 -1.51 -15.28 -8.51
CA LYS A 136 -2.17 -14.55 -7.43
C LYS A 136 -1.54 -13.17 -7.27
N PRO A 137 -2.33 -12.10 -7.29
CA PRO A 137 -1.78 -10.75 -7.25
C PRO A 137 -1.14 -10.43 -5.90
N VAL A 138 -0.30 -9.42 -5.91
CA VAL A 138 0.20 -8.74 -4.73
C VAL A 138 -0.57 -7.42 -4.60
N LEU A 139 -1.20 -7.16 -3.46
CA LEU A 139 -1.77 -5.85 -3.21
C LEU A 139 -0.71 -5.02 -2.49
N PHE A 140 -0.34 -3.94 -3.12
CA PHE A 140 0.60 -2.96 -2.60
C PHE A 140 -0.20 -1.72 -2.18
N VAL A 141 -0.37 -1.52 -0.88
CA VAL A 141 -1.13 -0.41 -0.33
C VAL A 141 -0.16 0.60 0.25
N MET A 142 -0.18 1.81 -0.26
CA MET A 142 0.60 2.93 0.26
C MET A 142 -0.32 3.95 0.93
N ASP A 143 0.16 4.55 2.01
CA ASP A 143 -0.55 5.64 2.65
C ASP A 143 -0.68 6.84 1.71
N TYR A 144 -1.53 7.77 2.06
CA TYR A 144 -1.78 8.94 1.23
C TYR A 144 -0.50 9.74 0.98
N ALA A 145 -0.24 9.95 -0.30
CA ALA A 145 0.75 10.88 -0.77
C ALA A 145 0.05 11.98 -1.59
N PHE A 146 0.54 13.20 -1.53
CA PHE A 146 -0.11 14.34 -2.15
C PHE A 146 0.83 15.10 -3.07
N GLY A 147 0.28 15.62 -4.17
CA GLY A 147 0.97 16.51 -5.09
C GLY A 147 2.27 15.92 -5.63
N GLU A 148 3.34 16.65 -5.50
CA GLU A 148 4.66 16.31 -6.01
C GLU A 148 5.24 15.04 -5.36
N GLN A 149 4.99 14.85 -4.05
CA GLN A 149 5.40 13.66 -3.32
C GLN A 149 4.77 12.37 -3.89
N ALA A 150 3.48 12.42 -4.23
CA ALA A 150 2.79 11.27 -4.84
C ALA A 150 3.38 10.92 -6.20
N TYR A 151 3.65 11.94 -7.02
CA TYR A 151 4.28 11.76 -8.32
C TYR A 151 5.67 11.13 -8.19
N GLU A 152 6.53 11.70 -7.35
CA GLU A 152 7.91 11.25 -7.19
C GLU A 152 8.02 9.83 -6.63
N THR A 153 7.24 9.50 -5.61
CA THR A 153 7.26 8.16 -5.01
C THR A 153 6.79 7.09 -5.99
N ILE A 154 5.73 7.37 -6.75
CA ILE A 154 5.24 6.43 -7.77
C ILE A 154 6.24 6.34 -8.93
N ASP A 155 6.80 7.46 -9.41
CA ASP A 155 7.81 7.46 -10.47
C ASP A 155 9.02 6.60 -10.07
N GLU A 156 9.55 6.80 -8.88
CA GLU A 156 10.67 6.00 -8.38
C GLU A 156 10.29 4.53 -8.16
N PHE A 157 9.08 4.25 -7.73
CA PHE A 157 8.61 2.88 -7.55
C PHE A 157 8.45 2.13 -8.89
N LEU A 158 8.02 2.80 -9.94
CA LEU A 158 7.86 2.20 -11.27
C LEU A 158 9.19 1.98 -12.01
N LYS A 159 10.28 2.62 -11.59
CA LYS A 159 11.61 2.36 -12.15
C LYS A 159 12.08 0.94 -11.87
N PRO A 160 12.90 0.34 -12.73
CA PRO A 160 13.39 -1.01 -12.52
C PRO A 160 14.22 -1.11 -11.23
N TYR A 161 14.08 -2.23 -10.53
CA TYR A 161 14.97 -2.57 -9.43
C TYR A 161 16.33 -2.98 -9.98
N SER A 162 17.38 -2.35 -9.49
CA SER A 162 18.76 -2.72 -9.80
C SER A 162 19.40 -3.37 -8.59
N SER A 163 19.93 -4.58 -8.75
CA SER A 163 20.75 -5.21 -7.71
C SER A 163 22.01 -4.36 -7.43
N LYS A 164 22.67 -4.61 -6.31
CA LYS A 164 23.91 -3.89 -5.93
C LYS A 164 24.96 -3.90 -7.04
N ASP A 165 25.00 -4.94 -7.87
CA ASP A 165 25.96 -5.07 -8.99
C ASP A 165 25.55 -4.30 -10.25
N LYS A 166 24.39 -3.59 -10.25
CA LYS A 166 23.86 -2.76 -11.36
C LYS A 166 23.80 -3.46 -12.73
N THR A 167 24.05 -4.77 -12.79
CA THR A 167 24.16 -5.51 -14.05
C THR A 167 22.81 -6.02 -14.54
N LYS A 168 21.86 -6.26 -13.62
CA LYS A 168 20.53 -6.79 -13.97
C LYS A 168 19.45 -5.83 -13.48
N LYS A 169 18.62 -5.41 -14.44
CA LYS A 169 17.40 -4.62 -14.19
C LYS A 169 16.21 -5.55 -14.08
N GLU A 170 15.46 -5.47 -13.01
CA GLU A 170 14.24 -6.25 -12.80
C GLU A 170 13.05 -5.30 -12.78
N TYR A 171 12.05 -5.54 -13.60
CA TYR A 171 10.85 -4.71 -13.69
C TYR A 171 9.72 -5.30 -12.85
N LEU A 172 8.94 -4.42 -12.23
CA LEU A 172 7.70 -4.79 -11.56
C LEU A 172 6.65 -5.15 -12.61
N ASN A 173 5.82 -6.14 -12.30
CA ASN A 173 4.65 -6.46 -13.11
C ASN A 173 3.42 -5.72 -12.55
N VAL A 174 3.33 -4.41 -12.84
CA VAL A 174 2.22 -3.59 -12.36
C VAL A 174 0.96 -3.84 -13.18
N ALA A 175 -0.06 -4.41 -12.54
CA ALA A 175 -1.33 -4.76 -13.16
C ALA A 175 -2.34 -3.60 -13.12
N SER A 176 -2.36 -2.82 -12.04
CA SER A 176 -3.22 -1.63 -11.93
C SER A 176 -2.71 -0.64 -10.89
N VAL A 177 -3.18 0.59 -11.01
CA VAL A 177 -3.02 1.64 -10.00
C VAL A 177 -4.40 2.19 -9.66
N SER A 178 -4.74 2.20 -8.37
CA SER A 178 -5.99 2.72 -7.83
C SER A 178 -5.68 3.78 -6.79
N ILE A 179 -6.30 4.94 -6.92
CA ILE A 179 -6.14 6.04 -5.98
C ILE A 179 -7.49 6.26 -5.30
N MET A 180 -7.54 6.05 -4.00
CA MET A 180 -8.72 6.28 -3.17
C MET A 180 -8.46 7.51 -2.32
N GLY A 181 -9.33 8.49 -2.38
CA GLY A 181 -9.15 9.73 -1.63
C GLY A 181 -10.46 10.47 -1.43
N LYS A 182 -10.40 11.54 -0.64
CA LYS A 182 -11.48 12.50 -0.52
C LYS A 182 -11.21 13.63 -1.50
N ALA A 183 -12.14 13.88 -2.41
CA ALA A 183 -12.18 15.11 -3.19
C ALA A 183 -12.97 16.16 -2.41
N GLY A 184 -12.40 17.36 -2.26
CA GLY A 184 -13.12 18.54 -1.80
C GLY A 184 -13.70 19.26 -3.01
N ILE A 185 -15.01 19.47 -3.03
CA ILE A 185 -15.69 20.31 -4.03
C ILE A 185 -16.18 21.57 -3.33
N LEU A 186 -16.05 22.70 -4.01
CA LEU A 186 -16.55 23.98 -3.50
C LEU A 186 -18.05 24.14 -3.78
N GLU A 187 -18.53 23.54 -4.86
CA GLU A 187 -19.94 23.53 -5.27
C GLU A 187 -20.27 22.14 -5.80
N GLY A 188 -21.50 21.67 -5.53
CA GLY A 188 -21.98 20.37 -5.97
C GLY A 188 -22.67 19.59 -4.86
N GLY A 189 -23.42 18.56 -5.23
CA GLY A 189 -24.11 17.64 -4.33
C GLY A 189 -23.30 16.38 -4.02
N LYS A 190 -23.81 15.57 -3.10
CA LYS A 190 -23.21 14.26 -2.82
C LYS A 190 -23.37 13.35 -4.04
N GLY A 191 -22.25 12.97 -4.67
CA GLY A 191 -22.21 12.09 -5.83
C GLY A 191 -21.99 12.81 -7.17
N ASP A 192 -21.80 14.15 -7.14
CA ASP A 192 -21.41 14.93 -8.32
C ASP A 192 -19.93 14.71 -8.68
#